data_6fc29c8620b5b294ba4cfea7f9056f6f
#
_entry.id   6fc29c8620b5b294ba4cfea7f9056f6f
#
_cell.length_a   1.000
_cell.length_b   1.000
_cell.length_c   1.000
_cell.angle_alpha   90.00
_cell.angle_beta   90.00
_cell.angle_gamma   90.00
#
_symmetry.space_group_name_H-M   'P 1'
#
loop_
_entity.id
_entity.type
_entity.pdbx_description
1 polymer ?
#
loop_
_entity_poly.entity_id
_entity_poly.type
_entity_poly.pdbx_seq_one_letter_code
_entity_poly.pdbx_strand_id
1 'polypeptide(L)'
;PEPNGFGMVYNDRAPTAKYSSALKMHDLLYRAGGKIVCKERVKQGVGILHSEHANAYYDAICNGEIKRAWNGKEANVFSVMNVYRKFKREFVSLCAVRASELDKLPFKLGALIVPAENGLSEEEKADVSLFEKRGGKVFYYDEYLDSFKPSDFCGRWLEAYEIVDRYGEKIASADDKKVDLKFLADENEYAISVVDFSEEEREISDLEIEIHAFVKGEKCLFMSGEKDEWLQIKRGERVTVTIPELKNGGVLFIDRG
;
A
#
# COMPACT_ATOMS: atom_id res chain seq x y z
N PRO A 1 -28.58 0.06 -13.26
CA PRO A 1 -27.75 -1.08 -13.63
C PRO A 1 -26.71 -0.62 -14.64
N GLU A 2 -25.42 -0.83 -14.32
CA GLU A 2 -24.32 -0.44 -15.20
C GLU A 2 -24.07 -1.55 -16.22
N PRO A 3 -24.06 -1.23 -17.54
CA PRO A 3 -24.03 -2.24 -18.59
C PRO A 3 -22.69 -3.00 -18.69
N ASN A 4 -21.64 -2.60 -17.99
CA ASN A 4 -20.28 -3.16 -18.16
C ASN A 4 -19.79 -4.02 -16.99
N GLY A 5 -20.71 -4.69 -16.27
CA GLY A 5 -20.31 -5.62 -15.21
C GLY A 5 -19.80 -4.98 -13.91
N PHE A 6 -19.91 -3.66 -13.78
CA PHE A 6 -19.58 -2.95 -12.52
C PHE A 6 -20.74 -2.96 -11.52
N GLY A 7 -21.96 -3.25 -11.98
CA GLY A 7 -23.16 -3.25 -11.14
C GLY A 7 -23.23 -4.45 -10.20
N MET A 8 -23.84 -4.24 -9.04
CA MET A 8 -24.12 -5.27 -8.03
C MET A 8 -25.30 -6.15 -8.39
N VAL A 9 -26.18 -5.67 -9.29
CA VAL A 9 -27.36 -6.37 -9.77
C VAL A 9 -27.48 -6.23 -11.28
N TYR A 10 -28.05 -7.25 -11.91
CA TYR A 10 -28.41 -7.20 -13.33
C TYR A 10 -29.64 -6.32 -13.59
N ASN A 11 -29.96 -6.07 -14.87
CA ASN A 11 -31.12 -5.28 -15.26
C ASN A 11 -32.47 -5.87 -14.81
N ASP A 12 -32.57 -7.18 -14.66
CA ASP A 12 -33.70 -7.92 -14.11
C ASP A 12 -33.73 -7.95 -12.59
N ARG A 13 -32.83 -7.19 -11.92
CA ARG A 13 -32.63 -7.15 -10.47
C ARG A 13 -32.07 -8.44 -9.86
N ALA A 14 -31.66 -9.40 -10.65
CA ALA A 14 -30.95 -10.56 -10.14
C ALA A 14 -29.57 -10.14 -9.57
N PRO A 15 -29.12 -10.68 -8.43
CA PRO A 15 -27.81 -10.38 -7.88
C PRO A 15 -26.70 -10.91 -8.78
N THR A 16 -25.65 -10.13 -8.97
CA THR A 16 -24.41 -10.59 -9.64
C THR A 16 -23.55 -11.39 -8.66
N ALA A 17 -22.55 -12.11 -9.15
CA ALA A 17 -21.56 -12.77 -8.29
C ALA A 17 -20.91 -11.78 -7.30
N LYS A 18 -20.67 -10.54 -7.71
CA LYS A 18 -20.15 -9.45 -6.88
C LYS A 18 -21.04 -9.10 -5.69
N TYR A 19 -22.35 -9.30 -5.81
CA TYR A 19 -23.30 -9.00 -4.74
C TYR A 19 -23.04 -9.86 -3.49
N SER A 20 -22.81 -11.15 -3.68
CA SER A 20 -22.49 -12.07 -2.59
C SER A 20 -21.19 -11.66 -1.88
N SER A 21 -20.14 -11.35 -2.63
CA SER A 21 -18.86 -10.89 -2.08
C SER A 21 -18.99 -9.56 -1.34
N ALA A 22 -19.80 -8.64 -1.86
CA ALA A 22 -20.06 -7.36 -1.21
C ALA A 22 -20.85 -7.51 0.09
N LEU A 23 -21.81 -8.44 0.16
CA LEU A 23 -22.51 -8.73 1.42
C LEU A 23 -21.57 -9.28 2.48
N LYS A 24 -20.67 -10.20 2.13
CA LYS A 24 -19.66 -10.73 3.05
C LYS A 24 -18.71 -9.63 3.54
N MET A 25 -18.27 -8.75 2.64
CA MET A 25 -17.45 -7.61 3.01
C MET A 25 -18.20 -6.64 3.92
N HIS A 26 -19.46 -6.37 3.65
CA HIS A 26 -20.30 -5.50 4.51
C HIS A 26 -20.46 -6.11 5.90
N ASP A 27 -20.72 -7.42 6.00
CA ASP A 27 -20.82 -8.12 7.27
C ASP A 27 -19.49 -8.07 8.05
N LEU A 28 -18.37 -8.32 7.38
CA LEU A 28 -17.04 -8.18 7.96
C LEU A 28 -16.80 -6.76 8.50
N LEU A 29 -17.10 -5.73 7.71
CA LEU A 29 -16.96 -4.34 8.13
C LEU A 29 -17.87 -3.98 9.30
N TYR A 30 -19.08 -4.52 9.35
CA TYR A 30 -19.99 -4.33 10.47
C TYR A 30 -19.44 -4.94 11.77
N ARG A 31 -18.93 -6.17 11.73
CA ARG A 31 -18.33 -6.86 12.90
C ARG A 31 -17.00 -6.23 13.32
N ALA A 32 -16.13 -5.94 12.36
CA ALA A 32 -14.80 -5.39 12.61
C ALA A 32 -14.79 -3.87 12.83
N GLY A 33 -15.83 -3.15 12.38
CA GLY A 33 -15.84 -1.69 12.31
C GLY A 33 -15.59 -1.01 13.65
N GLY A 34 -16.17 -1.53 14.74
CA GLY A 34 -15.92 -1.01 16.09
C GLY A 34 -14.46 -1.09 16.53
N LYS A 35 -13.70 -2.06 16.01
CA LYS A 35 -12.26 -2.23 16.28
C LYS A 35 -11.39 -1.39 15.34
N ILE A 36 -11.87 -1.10 14.14
CA ILE A 36 -11.09 -0.41 13.10
C ILE A 36 -11.23 1.12 13.19
N VAL A 37 -12.41 1.62 13.53
CA VAL A 37 -12.77 3.04 13.43
C VAL A 37 -11.87 3.97 14.26
N CYS A 38 -11.30 3.48 15.36
CA CYS A 38 -10.42 4.24 16.24
C CYS A 38 -8.93 4.10 15.88
N LYS A 39 -8.60 3.30 14.85
CA LYS A 39 -7.21 3.05 14.47
C LYS A 39 -6.75 3.97 13.34
N GLU A 40 -5.52 4.43 13.46
CA GLU A 40 -4.87 5.24 12.44
C GLU A 40 -4.01 4.38 11.51
N ARG A 41 -3.83 4.87 10.29
CA ARG A 41 -2.93 4.21 9.34
C ARG A 41 -1.48 4.29 9.84
N VAL A 42 -0.83 3.14 9.92
CA VAL A 42 0.60 3.08 10.27
C VAL A 42 1.44 3.74 9.18
N LYS A 43 2.32 4.65 9.59
CA LYS A 43 3.26 5.34 8.71
C LYS A 43 4.57 4.55 8.68
N GLN A 44 4.93 4.02 7.52
CA GLN A 44 6.04 3.08 7.37
C GLN A 44 7.34 3.74 6.87
N GLY A 45 7.52 5.02 7.13
CA GLY A 45 8.78 5.75 6.90
C GLY A 45 9.09 6.09 5.44
N VAL A 46 8.32 5.59 4.47
CA VAL A 46 8.51 5.89 3.03
C VAL A 46 7.31 6.64 2.49
N GLY A 47 7.57 7.78 1.85
CA GLY A 47 6.55 8.60 1.20
C GLY A 47 6.65 8.57 -0.32
N ILE A 48 5.54 8.88 -0.96
CA ILE A 48 5.49 9.18 -2.39
C ILE A 48 5.03 10.62 -2.59
N LEU A 49 5.78 11.38 -3.38
CA LEU A 49 5.43 12.77 -3.66
C LEU A 49 4.19 12.83 -4.54
N HIS A 50 3.18 13.54 -4.07
CA HIS A 50 2.02 13.92 -4.85
C HIS A 50 2.19 15.35 -5.34
N SER A 51 2.31 15.53 -6.65
CA SER A 51 2.45 16.82 -7.31
C SER A 51 1.29 17.05 -8.27
N GLU A 52 0.52 18.10 -8.01
CA GLU A 52 -0.54 18.55 -8.93
C GLU A 52 0.07 19.18 -10.18
N HIS A 53 1.22 19.83 -10.04
CA HIS A 53 1.96 20.40 -11.16
C HIS A 53 2.48 19.33 -12.11
N ALA A 54 3.04 18.24 -11.59
CA ALA A 54 3.47 17.11 -12.41
C ALA A 54 2.29 16.48 -13.16
N ASN A 55 1.13 16.33 -12.52
CA ASN A 55 -0.07 15.84 -13.19
C ASN A 55 -0.47 16.76 -14.36
N ALA A 56 -0.55 18.07 -14.13
CA ALA A 56 -0.91 19.05 -15.16
C ALA A 56 0.15 19.11 -16.29
N TYR A 57 1.43 19.00 -15.95
CA TYR A 57 2.53 19.00 -16.92
C TYR A 57 2.44 17.79 -17.86
N TYR A 58 2.22 16.58 -17.31
CA TYR A 58 2.09 15.39 -18.13
C TYR A 58 0.79 15.39 -18.95
N ASP A 59 -0.31 15.91 -18.41
CA ASP A 59 -1.55 16.10 -19.17
C ASP A 59 -1.36 17.09 -20.33
N ALA A 60 -0.59 18.17 -20.14
CA ALA A 60 -0.29 19.15 -21.17
C ALA A 60 0.63 18.59 -22.28
N ILE A 61 1.64 17.79 -21.91
CA ILE A 61 2.53 17.13 -22.90
C ILE A 61 1.74 16.11 -23.72
N CYS A 62 0.82 15.40 -23.12
CA CYS A 62 -0.04 14.45 -23.84
C CYS A 62 -1.03 15.13 -24.80
N ASN A 63 -1.16 16.48 -24.75
CA ASN A 63 -1.90 17.30 -25.71
C ASN A 63 -3.29 16.80 -26.09
N GLY A 64 -4.04 16.29 -25.11
CA GLY A 64 -5.39 15.77 -25.35
C GLY A 64 -5.43 14.44 -26.14
N GLU A 65 -4.32 13.86 -26.50
CA GLU A 65 -4.26 12.50 -27.02
C GLU A 65 -4.43 11.51 -25.85
N ILE A 66 -5.66 11.36 -25.39
CA ILE A 66 -6.04 10.36 -24.38
C ILE A 66 -5.43 8.97 -24.68
N LYS A 67 -5.28 8.65 -25.95
CA LYS A 67 -4.62 7.40 -26.39
C LYS A 67 -3.14 7.30 -25.97
N ARG A 68 -2.40 8.39 -25.92
CA ARG A 68 -1.01 8.40 -25.41
C ARG A 68 -0.98 8.30 -23.91
N ALA A 69 -1.85 9.02 -23.20
CA ALA A 69 -1.96 8.91 -21.75
C ALA A 69 -2.35 7.49 -21.29
N TRP A 70 -3.15 6.77 -22.06
CA TRP A 70 -3.55 5.40 -21.73
C TRP A 70 -2.59 4.33 -22.26
N ASN A 71 -1.90 4.57 -23.37
CA ASN A 71 -0.98 3.64 -24.01
C ASN A 71 0.49 4.05 -23.88
N GLY A 72 0.77 5.30 -23.51
CA GLY A 72 2.11 5.84 -23.32
C GLY A 72 2.53 5.74 -21.86
N LYS A 73 3.77 5.35 -21.65
CA LYS A 73 4.40 5.28 -20.33
C LYS A 73 4.69 6.67 -19.72
N GLU A 74 4.15 7.74 -20.29
CA GLU A 74 4.55 9.11 -20.01
C GLU A 74 3.60 9.84 -19.04
N ALA A 75 2.47 9.22 -18.64
CA ALA A 75 1.54 9.85 -17.70
C ALA A 75 2.02 9.65 -16.26
N ASN A 76 2.12 10.73 -15.49
CA ASN A 76 2.53 10.68 -14.09
C ASN A 76 1.73 9.66 -13.24
N VAL A 77 0.45 9.48 -13.54
CA VAL A 77 -0.39 8.49 -12.86
C VAL A 77 0.14 7.05 -13.00
N PHE A 78 0.74 6.70 -14.14
CA PHE A 78 1.32 5.36 -14.34
C PHE A 78 2.61 5.19 -13.55
N SER A 79 3.47 6.22 -13.52
CA SER A 79 4.67 6.23 -12.68
C SER A 79 4.30 6.08 -11.20
N VAL A 80 3.30 6.81 -10.72
CA VAL A 80 2.78 6.68 -9.35
C VAL A 80 2.25 5.27 -9.08
N MET A 81 1.46 4.70 -10.01
CA MET A 81 0.92 3.35 -9.87
C MET A 81 2.02 2.28 -9.87
N ASN A 82 3.03 2.41 -10.73
CA ASN A 82 4.15 1.48 -10.80
C ASN A 82 4.98 1.52 -9.51
N VAL A 83 5.32 2.72 -9.04
CA VAL A 83 5.98 2.92 -7.75
C VAL A 83 5.17 2.25 -6.62
N TYR A 84 3.87 2.55 -6.56
CA TYR A 84 3.00 1.98 -5.54
C TYR A 84 2.99 0.45 -5.56
N ARG A 85 2.90 -0.17 -6.75
CA ARG A 85 2.94 -1.63 -6.93
C ARG A 85 4.24 -2.26 -6.46
N LYS A 86 5.39 -1.61 -6.71
CA LYS A 86 6.70 -2.10 -6.27
C LYS A 86 6.80 -2.14 -4.74
N PHE A 87 6.44 -1.05 -4.05
CA PHE A 87 6.49 -1.00 -2.59
C PHE A 87 5.44 -1.91 -1.94
N LYS A 88 4.27 -2.06 -2.58
CA LYS A 88 3.25 -3.00 -2.15
C LYS A 88 3.78 -4.45 -2.10
N ARG A 89 4.58 -4.87 -3.10
CA ARG A 89 5.21 -6.19 -3.13
C ARG A 89 6.23 -6.40 -2.00
N GLU A 90 6.72 -5.32 -1.42
CA GLU A 90 7.58 -5.33 -0.23
C GLU A 90 6.80 -5.14 1.08
N PHE A 91 5.46 -5.18 1.01
CA PHE A 91 4.55 -5.01 2.14
C PHE A 91 4.72 -3.66 2.87
N VAL A 92 5.08 -2.62 2.14
CA VAL A 92 5.16 -1.26 2.63
C VAL A 92 4.13 -0.38 1.94
N SER A 93 3.31 0.27 2.73
CA SER A 93 2.32 1.23 2.27
C SER A 93 2.91 2.62 2.20
N LEU A 94 3.06 3.16 1.00
CA LEU A 94 3.54 4.52 0.81
C LEU A 94 2.56 5.55 1.38
N CYS A 95 3.11 6.58 2.02
CA CYS A 95 2.36 7.75 2.45
C CYS A 95 2.41 8.80 1.34
N ALA A 96 1.27 9.16 0.76
CA ALA A 96 1.21 10.29 -0.18
C ALA A 96 1.43 11.60 0.59
N VAL A 97 2.38 12.41 0.13
CA VAL A 97 2.74 13.69 0.75
C VAL A 97 2.88 14.77 -0.32
N ARG A 98 2.50 16.00 0.00
CA ARG A 98 2.77 17.16 -0.84
C ARG A 98 4.13 17.76 -0.48
N ALA A 99 4.80 18.38 -1.44
CA ALA A 99 6.09 19.04 -1.20
C ALA A 99 6.01 20.07 -0.06
N SER A 100 4.99 20.92 -0.06
CA SER A 100 4.73 21.95 0.95
C SER A 100 4.41 21.43 2.37
N GLU A 101 4.22 20.14 2.52
CA GLU A 101 3.90 19.49 3.81
C GLU A 101 5.10 18.74 4.40
N LEU A 102 6.19 18.56 3.65
CA LEU A 102 7.34 17.74 4.05
C LEU A 102 7.98 18.16 5.36
N ASP A 103 7.94 19.46 5.70
CA ASP A 103 8.48 20.02 6.93
C ASP A 103 7.50 19.97 8.12
N LYS A 104 6.23 19.67 7.88
CA LYS A 104 5.14 19.70 8.86
C LYS A 104 4.59 18.32 9.21
N LEU A 105 5.19 17.25 8.66
CA LEU A 105 4.70 15.90 8.89
C LEU A 105 4.78 15.54 10.39
N PRO A 106 3.70 15.00 10.98
CA PRO A 106 3.67 14.62 12.40
C PRO A 106 4.45 13.31 12.68
N PHE A 107 5.13 12.75 11.68
CA PHE A 107 5.90 11.51 11.77
C PHE A 107 7.20 11.66 10.96
N LYS A 108 8.17 10.82 11.29
CA LYS A 108 9.46 10.81 10.58
C LYS A 108 9.32 10.12 9.24
N LEU A 109 9.64 10.84 8.16
CA LEU A 109 9.79 10.30 6.82
C LEU A 109 11.29 10.08 6.56
N GLY A 110 11.69 8.82 6.33
CA GLY A 110 13.09 8.47 6.05
C GLY A 110 13.45 8.58 4.57
N ALA A 111 12.50 8.24 3.70
CA ALA A 111 12.67 8.29 2.25
C ALA A 111 11.45 8.90 1.56
N LEU A 112 11.71 9.69 0.51
CA LEU A 112 10.70 10.26 -0.38
C LEU A 112 10.94 9.75 -1.79
N ILE A 113 9.93 9.15 -2.39
CA ILE A 113 9.93 8.72 -3.79
C ILE A 113 9.29 9.81 -4.64
N VAL A 114 10.00 10.24 -5.65
CA VAL A 114 9.54 11.24 -6.64
C VAL A 114 9.24 10.50 -7.95
N PRO A 115 7.97 10.30 -8.32
CA PRO A 115 7.60 9.54 -9.51
C PRO A 115 7.94 10.24 -10.82
N ALA A 116 8.02 11.56 -10.82
CA ALA A 116 8.15 12.37 -12.03
C ALA A 116 8.99 13.65 -11.77
N GLU A 117 10.31 13.52 -11.82
CA GLU A 117 11.25 14.63 -11.57
C GLU A 117 11.01 15.84 -12.48
N ASN A 118 10.83 15.59 -13.77
CA ASN A 118 10.71 16.65 -14.78
C ASN A 118 9.40 17.44 -14.70
N GLY A 119 8.40 16.91 -14.02
CA GLY A 119 7.09 17.56 -13.87
C GLY A 119 6.96 18.45 -12.65
N LEU A 120 7.97 18.54 -11.79
CA LEU A 120 7.91 19.35 -10.58
C LEU A 120 8.05 20.84 -10.86
N SER A 121 7.28 21.66 -10.16
CA SER A 121 7.50 23.13 -10.14
C SER A 121 8.80 23.48 -9.43
N GLU A 122 9.29 24.70 -9.62
CA GLU A 122 10.49 25.19 -8.94
C GLU A 122 10.30 25.26 -7.41
N GLU A 123 9.09 25.55 -6.95
CA GLU A 123 8.74 25.54 -5.53
C GLU A 123 8.81 24.12 -4.95
N GLU A 124 8.21 23.15 -5.64
CA GLU A 124 8.26 21.73 -5.21
C GLU A 124 9.69 21.18 -5.19
N LYS A 125 10.52 21.56 -6.18
CA LYS A 125 11.95 21.20 -6.20
C LYS A 125 12.69 21.79 -5.00
N ALA A 126 12.38 23.04 -4.64
CA ALA A 126 12.99 23.70 -3.49
C ALA A 126 12.61 22.99 -2.17
N ASP A 127 11.33 22.64 -1.99
CA ASP A 127 10.85 21.92 -0.82
C ASP A 127 11.47 20.51 -0.70
N VAL A 128 11.56 19.78 -1.82
CA VAL A 128 12.24 18.46 -1.88
C VAL A 128 13.72 18.62 -1.52
N SER A 129 14.40 19.64 -2.05
CA SER A 129 15.80 19.93 -1.71
C SER A 129 15.98 20.28 -0.22
N LEU A 130 15.02 21.00 0.36
CA LEU A 130 15.04 21.33 1.79
C LEU A 130 14.86 20.08 2.66
N PHE A 131 13.95 19.19 2.28
CA PHE A 131 13.77 17.89 2.94
C PHE A 131 15.09 17.09 2.94
N GLU A 132 15.78 17.05 1.82
CA GLU A 132 17.06 16.37 1.68
C GLU A 132 18.15 16.99 2.56
N LYS A 133 18.27 18.32 2.58
CA LYS A 133 19.22 19.03 3.46
C LYS A 133 18.99 18.78 4.95
N ARG A 134 17.78 18.42 5.34
CA ARG A 134 17.41 18.01 6.71
C ARG A 134 17.68 16.53 7.01
N GLY A 135 18.28 15.80 6.07
CA GLY A 135 18.68 14.41 6.21
C GLY A 135 17.68 13.40 5.68
N GLY A 136 16.59 13.83 5.05
CA GLY A 136 15.69 12.95 4.29
C GLY A 136 16.40 12.40 3.06
N LYS A 137 16.01 11.24 2.60
CA LYS A 137 16.54 10.63 1.37
C LYS A 137 15.52 10.73 0.26
N VAL A 138 15.98 11.15 -0.91
CA VAL A 138 15.13 11.35 -2.10
C VAL A 138 15.55 10.36 -3.17
N PHE A 139 14.54 9.71 -3.77
CA PHE A 139 14.71 8.76 -4.86
C PHE A 139 13.79 9.12 -6.01
N TYR A 140 14.36 9.27 -7.20
CA TYR A 140 13.63 9.54 -8.43
C TYR A 140 13.35 8.22 -9.15
N TYR A 141 12.09 7.97 -9.49
CA TYR A 141 11.72 6.79 -10.24
C TYR A 141 12.00 6.99 -11.73
N ASP A 142 12.69 6.04 -12.33
CA ASP A 142 12.89 5.96 -13.77
C ASP A 142 11.98 4.90 -14.36
N GLU A 143 11.09 5.32 -15.22
CA GLU A 143 10.05 4.47 -15.82
C GLU A 143 10.64 3.51 -16.86
N TYR A 144 11.71 3.89 -17.54
CA TYR A 144 12.38 3.04 -18.54
C TYR A 144 13.18 1.91 -17.92
N LEU A 145 13.88 2.22 -16.84
CA LEU A 145 14.68 1.24 -16.07
C LEU A 145 13.85 0.51 -15.02
N ASP A 146 12.63 0.98 -14.77
CA ASP A 146 11.73 0.47 -13.72
C ASP A 146 12.41 0.37 -12.35
N SER A 147 13.26 1.36 -12.01
CA SER A 147 14.12 1.39 -10.83
C SER A 147 14.27 2.80 -10.25
N PHE A 148 14.99 2.94 -9.15
CA PHE A 148 15.09 4.19 -8.40
C PHE A 148 16.51 4.76 -8.40
N LYS A 149 16.61 6.05 -8.78
CA LYS A 149 17.85 6.81 -8.76
C LYS A 149 17.92 7.63 -7.47
N PRO A 150 18.90 7.42 -6.58
CA PRO A 150 19.14 8.33 -5.46
C PRO A 150 19.48 9.73 -5.95
N SER A 151 19.12 10.76 -5.19
CA SER A 151 19.49 12.15 -5.51
C SER A 151 21.00 12.38 -5.52
N ASP A 152 21.74 11.69 -4.63
CA ASP A 152 23.20 11.62 -4.56
C ASP A 152 23.77 10.51 -5.46
N PHE A 153 23.27 10.39 -6.69
CA PHE A 153 23.54 9.27 -7.60
C PHE A 153 25.04 9.02 -7.82
N CYS A 154 25.49 7.84 -7.39
CA CYS A 154 26.87 7.36 -7.55
C CYS A 154 27.02 6.23 -8.59
N GLY A 155 26.12 6.17 -9.58
CA GLY A 155 26.14 5.18 -10.66
C GLY A 155 25.39 3.89 -10.40
N ARG A 156 24.69 3.75 -9.25
CA ARG A 156 23.90 2.57 -8.92
C ARG A 156 22.40 2.90 -8.79
N TRP A 157 21.59 2.21 -9.54
CA TRP A 157 20.13 2.17 -9.40
C TRP A 157 19.72 1.22 -8.29
N LEU A 158 18.62 1.51 -7.63
CA LEU A 158 18.08 0.72 -6.52
C LEU A 158 16.74 0.13 -6.86
N GLU A 159 16.47 -1.03 -6.28
CA GLU A 159 15.15 -1.64 -6.27
C GLU A 159 14.35 -1.23 -5.02
N ALA A 160 13.01 -1.39 -5.07
CA ALA A 160 12.14 -1.00 -3.97
C ALA A 160 12.52 -1.68 -2.65
N TYR A 161 12.87 -2.98 -2.67
CA TYR A 161 13.26 -3.72 -1.47
C TYR A 161 14.50 -3.11 -0.79
N GLU A 162 15.48 -2.59 -1.55
CA GLU A 162 16.68 -1.96 -0.99
C GLU A 162 16.37 -0.65 -0.26
N ILE A 163 15.37 0.10 -0.77
CA ILE A 163 14.88 1.32 -0.12
C ILE A 163 14.10 0.97 1.14
N VAL A 164 13.25 -0.07 1.06
CA VAL A 164 12.48 -0.56 2.21
C VAL A 164 13.38 -1.04 3.32
N ASP A 165 14.40 -1.84 3.01
CA ASP A 165 15.33 -2.39 4.00
C ASP A 165 16.10 -1.31 4.78
N ARG A 166 16.33 -0.14 4.15
CA ARG A 166 17.10 0.97 4.77
C ARG A 166 16.22 2.01 5.44
N TYR A 167 15.06 2.29 4.90
CA TYR A 167 14.25 3.44 5.28
C TYR A 167 12.80 3.09 5.59
N GLY A 168 12.34 1.90 5.22
CA GLY A 168 11.00 1.42 5.48
C GLY A 168 10.88 0.79 6.87
N GLU A 169 9.68 0.83 7.41
CA GLU A 169 9.31 0.15 8.64
C GLU A 169 8.31 -0.95 8.29
N LYS A 170 8.82 -2.16 8.10
CA LYS A 170 8.00 -3.31 7.76
C LYS A 170 7.30 -3.83 9.01
N ILE A 171 5.97 -3.84 9.01
CA ILE A 171 5.14 -4.32 10.14
C ILE A 171 4.92 -5.82 10.04
N ALA A 172 4.55 -6.30 8.86
CA ALA A 172 4.41 -7.71 8.55
C ALA A 172 4.66 -7.96 7.07
N SER A 173 4.86 -9.22 6.71
CA SER A 173 4.93 -9.69 5.32
C SER A 173 4.18 -11.01 5.19
N ALA A 174 3.74 -11.32 3.98
CA ALA A 174 3.13 -12.60 3.63
C ALA A 174 4.08 -13.42 2.76
N ASP A 175 3.99 -14.73 2.83
CA ASP A 175 4.73 -15.65 1.97
C ASP A 175 4.21 -15.62 0.51
N ASP A 176 2.98 -15.13 0.28
CA ASP A 176 2.41 -14.92 -1.04
C ASP A 176 2.43 -13.42 -1.45
N LYS A 177 3.20 -13.09 -2.48
CA LYS A 177 3.35 -11.72 -3.03
C LYS A 177 2.10 -11.17 -3.75
N LYS A 178 1.09 -11.98 -3.99
CA LYS A 178 -0.22 -11.57 -4.52
C LYS A 178 -1.17 -11.11 -3.43
N VAL A 179 -0.82 -11.35 -2.17
CA VAL A 179 -1.55 -10.82 -1.00
C VAL A 179 -1.10 -9.40 -0.71
N ASP A 180 -2.03 -8.52 -0.45
CA ASP A 180 -1.78 -7.15 0.03
C ASP A 180 -2.06 -7.05 1.52
N LEU A 181 -1.15 -6.37 2.22
CA LEU A 181 -1.29 -6.07 3.64
C LEU A 181 -1.44 -4.56 3.83
N LYS A 182 -2.46 -4.15 4.60
CA LYS A 182 -2.63 -2.75 5.03
C LYS A 182 -2.67 -2.71 6.55
N PHE A 183 -2.04 -1.70 7.10
CA PHE A 183 -1.78 -1.60 8.53
C PHE A 183 -2.48 -0.40 9.14
N LEU A 184 -3.35 -0.66 10.11
CA LEU A 184 -3.91 0.32 11.00
C LEU A 184 -3.47 -0.03 12.42
N ALA A 185 -3.33 0.96 13.28
CA ALA A 185 -3.00 0.74 14.68
C ALA A 185 -3.60 1.80 15.58
N ASP A 186 -3.81 1.43 16.81
CA ASP A 186 -3.93 2.32 17.95
C ASP A 186 -2.79 2.02 18.95
N GLU A 187 -2.92 2.48 20.18
CA GLU A 187 -1.91 2.26 21.23
C GLU A 187 -1.80 0.79 21.64
N ASN A 188 -2.85 -0.01 21.45
CA ASN A 188 -2.98 -1.35 22.00
C ASN A 188 -2.94 -2.46 20.95
N GLU A 189 -3.35 -2.18 19.70
CA GLU A 189 -3.63 -3.23 18.74
C GLU A 189 -3.28 -2.81 17.31
N TYR A 190 -2.69 -3.73 16.54
CA TYR A 190 -2.64 -3.64 15.09
C TYR A 190 -3.88 -4.27 14.48
N ALA A 191 -4.43 -3.64 13.43
CA ALA A 191 -5.38 -4.26 12.52
C ALA A 191 -4.72 -4.38 11.15
N ILE A 192 -4.44 -5.61 10.74
CA ILE A 192 -3.78 -5.92 9.47
C ILE A 192 -4.84 -6.44 8.51
N SER A 193 -5.20 -5.63 7.52
CA SER A 193 -6.05 -6.10 6.42
C SER A 193 -5.24 -7.00 5.52
N VAL A 194 -5.78 -8.18 5.22
CA VAL A 194 -5.16 -9.20 4.37
C VAL A 194 -6.10 -9.43 3.20
N VAL A 195 -5.67 -9.10 1.98
CA VAL A 195 -6.52 -9.17 0.78
C VAL A 195 -5.77 -9.84 -0.35
N ASP A 196 -6.39 -10.85 -0.97
CA ASP A 196 -5.86 -11.41 -2.22
C ASP A 196 -6.19 -10.50 -3.41
N PHE A 197 -5.16 -10.15 -4.17
CA PHE A 197 -5.23 -9.34 -5.38
C PHE A 197 -4.94 -10.13 -6.65
N SER A 198 -5.07 -11.45 -6.59
CA SER A 198 -5.01 -12.25 -7.81
C SER A 198 -6.18 -11.91 -8.73
N GLU A 199 -5.97 -11.97 -10.04
CA GLU A 199 -7.02 -11.74 -11.05
C GLU A 199 -8.03 -12.88 -11.07
N GLU A 200 -7.65 -14.06 -10.59
CA GLU A 200 -8.47 -15.26 -10.52
C GLU A 200 -8.96 -15.48 -9.09
N GLU A 201 -10.23 -15.85 -8.93
CA GLU A 201 -10.74 -16.29 -7.64
C GLU A 201 -9.98 -17.56 -7.22
N ARG A 202 -9.29 -17.47 -6.10
CA ARG A 202 -8.56 -18.59 -5.51
C ARG A 202 -8.80 -18.65 -4.00
N GLU A 203 -8.62 -19.80 -3.48
CA GLU A 203 -8.54 -20.05 -2.05
C GLU A 203 -7.06 -20.25 -1.71
N ILE A 204 -6.55 -19.47 -0.75
CA ILE A 204 -5.20 -19.62 -0.26
C ILE A 204 -5.27 -20.42 1.04
N SER A 205 -4.64 -21.60 1.04
CA SER A 205 -4.52 -22.42 2.23
C SER A 205 -3.20 -22.14 2.94
N ASP A 206 -3.24 -22.16 4.28
CA ASP A 206 -2.07 -22.03 5.15
C ASP A 206 -1.18 -20.81 4.86
N LEU A 207 -1.79 -19.65 4.56
CA LEU A 207 -1.07 -18.40 4.33
C LEU A 207 -0.28 -18.01 5.59
N GLU A 208 1.04 -17.94 5.47
CA GLU A 208 1.91 -17.51 6.55
C GLU A 208 2.13 -15.99 6.52
N ILE A 209 1.83 -15.34 7.64
CA ILE A 209 2.10 -13.92 7.87
C ILE A 209 3.25 -13.82 8.88
N GLU A 210 4.41 -13.34 8.44
CA GLU A 210 5.54 -13.02 9.31
C GLU A 210 5.35 -11.62 9.89
N ILE A 211 5.41 -11.50 11.22
CA ILE A 211 5.26 -10.24 11.94
C ILE A 211 6.63 -9.71 12.32
N HIS A 212 6.99 -8.54 11.81
CA HIS A 212 8.26 -7.87 12.08
C HIS A 212 8.16 -6.86 13.23
N ALA A 213 6.97 -6.33 13.48
CA ALA A 213 6.71 -5.44 14.61
C ALA A 213 6.71 -6.20 15.94
N PHE A 214 7.00 -5.49 17.02
CA PHE A 214 6.85 -6.07 18.35
C PHE A 214 5.37 -6.24 18.70
N VAL A 215 4.98 -7.47 19.05
CA VAL A 215 3.61 -7.84 19.41
C VAL A 215 3.59 -8.65 20.70
N LYS A 216 2.51 -8.52 21.46
CA LYS A 216 2.22 -9.27 22.69
C LYS A 216 1.26 -10.43 22.41
N GLY A 217 0.99 -11.20 23.45
CA GLY A 217 0.01 -12.28 23.41
C GLY A 217 0.50 -13.55 22.71
N GLU A 218 -0.27 -14.59 22.82
CA GLU A 218 -0.03 -15.89 22.19
C GLU A 218 -1.03 -16.17 21.06
N LYS A 219 -2.06 -15.34 20.96
CA LYS A 219 -3.15 -15.46 19.99
C LYS A 219 -3.48 -14.12 19.38
N CYS A 220 -4.02 -14.18 18.19
CA CYS A 220 -4.60 -13.04 17.47
C CYS A 220 -5.96 -13.41 16.91
N LEU A 221 -6.81 -12.43 16.66
CA LEU A 221 -8.14 -12.64 16.09
C LEU A 221 -8.08 -12.41 14.59
N PHE A 222 -8.44 -13.41 13.81
CA PHE A 222 -8.67 -13.26 12.37
C PHE A 222 -10.18 -13.19 12.10
N MET A 223 -10.62 -12.14 11.43
CA MET A 223 -12.01 -11.94 11.03
C MET A 223 -12.08 -11.93 9.51
N SER A 224 -12.93 -12.76 8.93
CA SER A 224 -13.18 -12.82 7.48
C SER A 224 -14.67 -12.66 7.16
N GLY A 225 -15.03 -12.64 5.89
CA GLY A 225 -16.41 -12.70 5.47
C GLY A 225 -17.13 -14.03 5.80
N GLU A 226 -16.37 -15.06 6.14
CA GLU A 226 -16.89 -16.40 6.43
C GLU A 226 -16.98 -16.68 7.94
N LYS A 227 -15.93 -16.32 8.70
CA LYS A 227 -15.81 -16.65 10.13
C LYS A 227 -14.87 -15.73 10.87
N ASP A 228 -15.00 -15.77 12.20
CA ASP A 228 -14.03 -15.21 13.14
C ASP A 228 -13.29 -16.36 13.83
N GLU A 229 -11.97 -16.28 13.87
CA GLU A 229 -11.13 -17.36 14.37
C GLU A 229 -9.94 -16.83 15.18
N TRP A 230 -9.68 -17.46 16.33
CA TRP A 230 -8.47 -17.19 17.10
C TRP A 230 -7.31 -18.05 16.61
N LEU A 231 -6.28 -17.38 16.09
CA LEU A 231 -5.08 -18.04 15.57
C LEU A 231 -3.94 -17.94 16.59
N GLN A 232 -3.07 -18.95 16.61
CA GLN A 232 -1.89 -18.97 17.45
C GLN A 232 -0.77 -18.14 16.83
N ILE A 233 -0.10 -17.32 17.65
CA ILE A 233 1.13 -16.64 17.28
C ILE A 233 2.29 -17.58 17.61
N LYS A 234 2.95 -18.08 16.57
CA LYS A 234 4.14 -18.92 16.72
C LYS A 234 5.35 -18.05 16.94
N ARG A 235 6.12 -18.31 18.00
CA ARG A 235 7.34 -17.59 18.34
C ARG A 235 8.54 -18.54 18.24
N GLY A 236 9.46 -18.23 17.35
CA GLY A 236 10.70 -18.96 17.12
C GLY A 236 11.79 -17.98 16.67
N GLU A 237 12.55 -18.32 15.66
CA GLU A 237 13.45 -17.38 14.99
C GLU A 237 12.68 -16.20 14.38
N ARG A 238 11.42 -16.43 14.00
CA ARG A 238 10.47 -15.45 13.48
C ARG A 238 9.15 -15.55 14.25
N VAL A 239 8.42 -14.45 14.25
CA VAL A 239 7.06 -14.41 14.79
C VAL A 239 6.11 -14.58 13.62
N THR A 240 5.34 -15.66 13.60
CA THR A 240 4.44 -15.96 12.49
C THR A 240 3.03 -16.29 12.94
N VAL A 241 2.07 -16.01 12.06
CA VAL A 241 0.67 -16.40 12.17
C VAL A 241 0.28 -17.11 10.88
N THR A 242 -0.33 -18.28 10.98
CA THR A 242 -0.84 -19.00 9.82
C THR A 242 -2.36 -18.81 9.73
N ILE A 243 -2.84 -18.27 8.62
CA ILE A 243 -4.25 -18.19 8.27
C ILE A 243 -4.59 -19.47 7.51
N PRO A 244 -5.42 -20.38 8.09
CA PRO A 244 -5.65 -21.70 7.49
C PRO A 244 -6.33 -21.63 6.12
N GLU A 245 -7.21 -20.62 5.96
CA GLU A 245 -7.99 -20.44 4.73
C GLU A 245 -8.28 -18.95 4.54
N LEU A 246 -7.85 -18.39 3.41
CA LEU A 246 -8.16 -17.03 2.99
C LEU A 246 -8.96 -17.07 1.69
N LYS A 247 -10.22 -16.67 1.77
CA LYS A 247 -11.10 -16.39 0.61
C LYS A 247 -11.34 -14.89 0.54
N ASN A 248 -10.93 -14.26 -0.57
CA ASN A 248 -11.08 -12.82 -0.82
C ASN A 248 -10.28 -11.91 0.14
N GLY A 249 -10.46 -12.06 1.46
CA GLY A 249 -9.75 -11.24 2.43
C GLY A 249 -10.29 -11.33 3.84
N GLY A 250 -9.58 -10.66 4.75
CA GLY A 250 -9.94 -10.57 6.16
C GLY A 250 -9.13 -9.51 6.89
N VAL A 251 -9.32 -9.44 8.19
CA VAL A 251 -8.57 -8.54 9.08
C VAL A 251 -8.01 -9.34 10.25
N LEU A 252 -6.72 -9.20 10.47
CA LEU A 252 -6.00 -9.81 11.59
C LEU A 252 -5.79 -8.74 12.68
N PHE A 253 -6.26 -9.00 13.89
CA PHE A 253 -6.10 -8.14 15.05
C PHE A 253 -5.06 -8.74 15.99
N ILE A 254 -3.98 -7.98 16.27
CA ILE A 254 -2.84 -8.44 17.07
C ILE A 254 -2.50 -7.39 18.12
N ASP A 255 -2.37 -7.83 19.37
CA ASP A 255 -1.97 -6.94 20.46
C ASP A 255 -0.58 -6.36 20.22
N ARG A 256 -0.50 -5.03 20.34
CA ARG A 256 0.73 -4.26 20.18
C ARG A 256 1.57 -4.34 21.44
N GLY A 257 2.87 -4.40 21.25
CA GLY A 257 3.85 -4.46 22.32
C GLY A 257 4.18 -3.11 22.98
#